data_b5ba43c05a894202f7326b78b8c5191e
#
_entry.id   b5ba43c05a894202f7326b78b8c5191e
#
_cell.length_a   1.000
_cell.length_b   1.000
_cell.length_c   1.000
_cell.angle_alpha   90.00
_cell.angle_beta   90.00
_cell.angle_gamma   90.00
#
_symmetry.space_group_name_H-M   'P 1'
#
loop_
_entity.id
_entity.type
_entity.pdbx_description
1 polymer ?
#
loop_
_entity_poly.entity_id
_entity_poly.type
_entity_poly.pdbx_seq_one_letter_code
_entity_poly.pdbx_strand_id
1 'polypeptide(L)'
;MNQFALTKSIDTYLKHNNLTMIEQSSWNNGVVVFKIEDGDGLPKSLVVIYLEKDELHLKNMVKQLYGESSNSSNLIQCTSMYEESVEDGIIIYIVTERVNQLVDLVLDGGDELKNKTEEEKKIYLYEIMYDVGMSAKYLKSRLSKLNIFVNNEELCVDGSGKGKLLLFDLIKNQVMINNEAYEISRLVKQVANGLGTRIDIDVREQSIEELNRECLEKIEYCKKKNEQNKLIYQINIENAKKGDEKAQYVIGYMYHKGKGVPKNYVKAADWYKKAAEHKNTKALNNLAYLYQKGKGVNKDIHKAEQLLLKSAKQGDDVACLNLGIL
;
A
#
# COMPACT_ATOMS: atom_id res chain seq x y z
N MET A 1 7.32 -33.92 -3.58
CA MET A 1 6.15 -34.17 -4.46
C MET A 1 6.29 -33.36 -5.75
N ASN A 2 5.96 -33.87 -6.92
CA ASN A 2 6.01 -33.06 -8.15
C ASN A 2 4.80 -32.09 -8.22
N GLN A 3 4.98 -30.98 -8.92
CA GLN A 3 3.98 -29.91 -9.03
C GLN A 3 2.62 -30.41 -9.55
N PHE A 4 2.64 -31.40 -10.47
CA PHE A 4 1.43 -31.97 -11.04
C PHE A 4 0.57 -32.73 -10.01
N ALA A 5 1.20 -33.50 -9.11
CA ALA A 5 0.49 -34.23 -8.07
C ALA A 5 -0.14 -33.28 -7.03
N LEU A 6 0.57 -32.19 -6.67
CA LEU A 6 0.04 -31.15 -5.77
C LEU A 6 -1.16 -30.43 -6.39
N THR A 7 -1.08 -30.05 -7.67
CA THR A 7 -2.21 -29.42 -8.36
C THR A 7 -3.45 -30.32 -8.36
N LYS A 8 -3.29 -31.63 -8.59
CA LYS A 8 -4.40 -32.60 -8.55
C LYS A 8 -5.03 -32.70 -7.17
N SER A 9 -4.24 -32.69 -6.09
CA SER A 9 -4.76 -32.69 -4.70
C SER A 9 -5.54 -31.40 -4.41
N ILE A 10 -5.02 -30.24 -4.84
CA ILE A 10 -5.70 -28.96 -4.69
C ILE A 10 -7.04 -28.95 -5.41
N ASP A 11 -7.09 -29.38 -6.69
CA ASP A 11 -8.34 -29.46 -7.45
C ASP A 11 -9.38 -30.39 -6.78
N THR A 12 -8.90 -31.48 -6.20
CA THR A 12 -9.76 -32.43 -5.47
C THR A 12 -10.32 -31.78 -4.22
N TYR A 13 -9.48 -31.09 -3.43
CA TYR A 13 -9.90 -30.35 -2.23
C TYR A 13 -10.93 -29.27 -2.56
N LEU A 14 -10.68 -28.44 -3.58
CA LEU A 14 -11.60 -27.38 -4.01
C LEU A 14 -12.99 -27.95 -4.37
N LYS A 15 -13.04 -29.01 -5.16
CA LYS A 15 -14.30 -29.69 -5.55
C LYS A 15 -15.06 -30.24 -4.34
N HIS A 16 -14.38 -30.92 -3.41
CA HIS A 16 -15.02 -31.51 -2.23
C HIS A 16 -15.61 -30.46 -1.28
N ASN A 17 -15.00 -29.27 -1.22
CA ASN A 17 -15.41 -28.18 -0.33
C ASN A 17 -16.29 -27.12 -1.01
N ASN A 18 -16.74 -27.36 -2.25
CA ASN A 18 -17.55 -26.43 -3.04
C ASN A 18 -16.88 -25.03 -3.13
N LEU A 19 -15.58 -25.04 -3.44
CA LEU A 19 -14.77 -23.84 -3.59
C LEU A 19 -14.38 -23.67 -5.07
N THR A 20 -14.43 -22.45 -5.56
CA THR A 20 -14.03 -22.10 -6.92
C THR A 20 -12.75 -21.29 -6.89
N MET A 21 -11.73 -21.74 -7.63
CA MET A 21 -10.48 -21.00 -7.79
C MET A 21 -10.68 -19.86 -8.78
N ILE A 22 -10.34 -18.64 -8.35
CA ILE A 22 -10.36 -17.44 -9.21
C ILE A 22 -8.97 -17.19 -9.78
N GLU A 23 -7.97 -17.16 -8.90
CA GLU A 23 -6.60 -16.76 -9.22
C GLU A 23 -5.61 -17.42 -8.29
N GLN A 24 -4.44 -17.79 -8.82
CA GLN A 24 -3.28 -18.16 -8.01
C GLN A 24 -2.39 -16.93 -7.84
N SER A 25 -2.17 -16.51 -6.60
CA SER A 25 -1.43 -15.26 -6.35
C SER A 25 0.07 -15.45 -6.20
N SER A 26 0.55 -16.55 -5.61
CA SER A 26 1.99 -16.79 -5.44
C SER A 26 2.31 -18.26 -5.20
N TRP A 27 3.53 -18.64 -5.56
CA TRP A 27 4.13 -19.92 -5.20
C TRP A 27 5.53 -19.66 -4.63
N ASN A 28 5.70 -19.85 -3.33
CA ASN A 28 7.00 -19.68 -2.71
C ASN A 28 7.27 -20.77 -1.67
N ASN A 29 8.45 -21.41 -1.73
CA ASN A 29 8.95 -22.37 -0.75
C ASN A 29 7.94 -23.42 -0.20
N GLY A 30 7.01 -23.92 -1.05
CA GLY A 30 6.00 -24.90 -0.67
C GLY A 30 4.76 -24.31 0.00
N VAL A 31 4.58 -23.00 -0.05
CA VAL A 31 3.34 -22.31 0.31
C VAL A 31 2.73 -21.68 -0.95
N VAL A 32 1.44 -21.91 -1.18
CA VAL A 32 0.70 -21.34 -2.31
C VAL A 32 -0.53 -20.67 -1.77
N VAL A 33 -0.84 -19.48 -2.28
CA VAL A 33 -2.05 -18.74 -1.93
C VAL A 33 -2.94 -18.63 -3.17
N PHE A 34 -4.21 -18.96 -3.03
CA PHE A 34 -5.23 -18.84 -4.07
C PHE A 34 -6.30 -17.86 -3.64
N LYS A 35 -6.76 -17.03 -4.55
CA LYS A 35 -8.04 -16.32 -4.42
C LYS A 35 -9.15 -17.28 -4.81
N ILE A 36 -10.11 -17.50 -3.92
CA ILE A 36 -11.22 -18.44 -4.09
C ILE A 36 -12.55 -17.76 -3.77
N GLU A 37 -13.63 -18.37 -4.22
CA GLU A 37 -15.00 -18.10 -3.78
C GLU A 37 -15.58 -19.37 -3.14
N ASP A 38 -16.37 -19.21 -2.09
CA ASP A 38 -17.15 -20.30 -1.52
C ASP A 38 -18.45 -20.53 -2.30
N GLY A 39 -19.23 -21.55 -1.90
CA GLY A 39 -20.47 -21.92 -2.57
C GLY A 39 -21.54 -20.82 -2.63
N ASP A 40 -21.42 -19.80 -1.79
CA ASP A 40 -22.30 -18.63 -1.74
C ASP A 40 -21.72 -17.44 -2.52
N GLY A 41 -20.59 -17.61 -3.21
CA GLY A 41 -19.89 -16.58 -3.97
C GLY A 41 -19.13 -15.58 -3.10
N LEU A 42 -18.88 -15.88 -1.83
CA LEU A 42 -18.13 -15.01 -0.93
C LEU A 42 -16.62 -15.16 -1.17
N PRO A 43 -15.91 -14.05 -1.36
CA PRO A 43 -14.48 -14.10 -1.64
C PRO A 43 -13.69 -14.49 -0.38
N LYS A 44 -12.79 -15.48 -0.54
CA LYS A 44 -11.88 -15.98 0.48
C LYS A 44 -10.49 -16.20 -0.10
N SER A 45 -9.55 -16.60 0.76
CA SER A 45 -8.24 -17.06 0.31
C SER A 45 -8.01 -18.50 0.82
N LEU A 46 -7.39 -19.31 -0.02
CA LEU A 46 -6.93 -20.66 0.34
C LEU A 46 -5.41 -20.65 0.39
N VAL A 47 -4.85 -20.91 1.55
CA VAL A 47 -3.42 -21.12 1.76
C VAL A 47 -3.16 -22.62 1.76
N VAL A 48 -2.28 -23.08 0.88
CA VAL A 48 -1.86 -24.47 0.80
C VAL A 48 -0.40 -24.59 1.19
N ILE A 49 -0.09 -25.37 2.21
CA ILE A 49 1.25 -25.58 2.72
C ILE A 49 1.62 -27.05 2.48
N TYR A 50 2.69 -27.28 1.73
CA TYR A 50 3.27 -28.60 1.58
C TYR A 50 4.49 -28.75 2.49
N LEU A 51 4.45 -29.71 3.42
CA LEU A 51 5.55 -30.07 4.31
C LEU A 51 6.12 -31.42 3.88
N GLU A 52 7.41 -31.46 3.57
CA GLU A 52 8.15 -32.70 3.31
C GLU A 52 8.35 -33.52 4.61
N LYS A 53 8.77 -34.80 4.48
CA LYS A 53 8.94 -35.71 5.63
C LYS A 53 9.89 -35.17 6.71
N ASP A 54 10.94 -34.48 6.32
CA ASP A 54 11.89 -33.84 7.23
C ASP A 54 11.35 -32.55 7.86
N GLU A 55 10.34 -31.92 7.25
CA GLU A 55 9.67 -30.72 7.72
C GLU A 55 8.44 -30.97 8.61
N LEU A 56 8.09 -32.23 8.88
CA LEU A 56 6.90 -32.59 9.67
C LEU A 56 6.91 -32.01 11.10
N HIS A 57 8.06 -31.65 11.63
CA HIS A 57 8.16 -30.95 12.91
C HIS A 57 7.49 -29.56 12.87
N LEU A 58 7.35 -28.93 11.68
CA LEU A 58 6.69 -27.66 11.49
C LEU A 58 5.16 -27.76 11.57
N LYS A 59 4.58 -28.96 11.43
CA LYS A 59 3.13 -29.19 11.49
C LYS A 59 2.48 -28.66 12.77
N ASN A 60 3.11 -28.89 13.93
CA ASN A 60 2.58 -28.40 15.20
C ASN A 60 2.61 -26.88 15.28
N MET A 61 3.60 -26.24 14.65
CA MET A 61 3.70 -24.80 14.57
C MET A 61 2.59 -24.21 13.69
N VAL A 62 2.28 -24.84 12.54
CA VAL A 62 1.15 -24.45 11.69
C VAL A 62 -0.16 -24.50 12.47
N LYS A 63 -0.41 -25.60 13.25
CA LYS A 63 -1.59 -25.74 14.09
C LYS A 63 -1.69 -24.66 15.17
N GLN A 64 -0.58 -24.34 15.81
CA GLN A 64 -0.52 -23.29 16.82
C GLN A 64 -0.83 -21.93 16.21
N LEU A 65 -0.23 -21.59 15.06
CA LEU A 65 -0.52 -20.35 14.33
C LEU A 65 -1.98 -20.26 13.89
N TYR A 66 -2.56 -21.36 13.40
CA TYR A 66 -3.99 -21.44 13.09
C TYR A 66 -4.86 -21.13 14.32
N GLY A 67 -4.55 -21.73 15.47
CA GLY A 67 -5.27 -21.46 16.72
C GLY A 67 -5.16 -20.00 17.17
N GLU A 68 -3.99 -19.41 17.08
CA GLU A 68 -3.78 -17.99 17.42
C GLU A 68 -4.49 -17.05 16.43
N SER A 69 -4.52 -17.36 15.13
CA SER A 69 -5.20 -16.54 14.13
C SER A 69 -6.71 -16.48 14.38
N SER A 70 -7.31 -17.58 14.82
CA SER A 70 -8.75 -17.64 15.14
C SER A 70 -9.11 -16.85 16.41
N ASN A 71 -8.15 -16.54 17.27
CA ASN A 71 -8.34 -15.86 18.55
C ASN A 71 -7.93 -14.37 18.55
N SER A 72 -7.40 -13.84 17.48
CA SER A 72 -6.90 -12.47 17.43
C SER A 72 -7.40 -11.70 16.21
N SER A 73 -8.03 -10.55 16.46
CA SER A 73 -8.43 -9.61 15.38
C SER A 73 -7.25 -8.97 14.65
N ASN A 74 -6.04 -9.07 15.19
CA ASN A 74 -4.83 -8.52 14.59
C ASN A 74 -4.16 -9.46 13.58
N LEU A 75 -4.63 -10.71 13.49
CA LEU A 75 -4.14 -11.71 12.55
C LEU A 75 -5.19 -11.99 11.47
N ILE A 76 -4.74 -12.58 10.36
CA ILE A 76 -5.66 -13.06 9.33
C ILE A 76 -6.56 -14.13 9.94
N GLN A 77 -7.87 -13.97 9.81
CA GLN A 77 -8.83 -14.90 10.34
C GLN A 77 -8.87 -16.18 9.50
N CYS A 78 -8.56 -17.30 10.14
CA CYS A 78 -8.65 -18.63 9.54
C CYS A 78 -10.00 -19.25 9.86
N THR A 79 -10.72 -19.70 8.84
CA THR A 79 -12.08 -20.26 9.01
C THR A 79 -12.09 -21.77 9.08
N SER A 80 -11.17 -22.44 8.38
CA SER A 80 -11.03 -23.90 8.41
C SER A 80 -9.61 -24.33 8.10
N MET A 81 -9.23 -25.51 8.62
CA MET A 81 -7.96 -26.16 8.32
C MET A 81 -8.21 -27.64 8.07
N TYR A 82 -7.61 -28.17 7.01
CA TYR A 82 -7.66 -29.60 6.66
C TYR A 82 -6.26 -30.11 6.33
N GLU A 83 -6.00 -31.37 6.68
CA GLU A 83 -4.72 -32.04 6.44
C GLU A 83 -4.92 -33.26 5.54
N GLU A 84 -4.05 -33.42 4.56
CA GLU A 84 -3.98 -34.56 3.66
C GLU A 84 -2.59 -35.20 3.74
N SER A 85 -2.52 -36.47 4.11
CA SER A 85 -1.27 -37.22 4.08
C SER A 85 -1.00 -37.69 2.65
N VAL A 86 0.21 -37.44 2.15
CA VAL A 86 0.69 -37.86 0.84
C VAL A 86 1.95 -38.71 0.97
N GLU A 87 2.36 -39.39 -0.08
CA GLU A 87 3.49 -40.34 -0.03
C GLU A 87 4.79 -39.73 0.52
N ASP A 88 5.09 -38.49 0.17
CA ASP A 88 6.34 -37.80 0.53
C ASP A 88 6.18 -36.74 1.61
N GLY A 89 4.99 -36.58 2.23
CA GLY A 89 4.78 -35.53 3.23
C GLY A 89 3.31 -35.31 3.60
N ILE A 90 2.98 -34.07 3.94
CA ILE A 90 1.64 -33.63 4.30
C ILE A 90 1.30 -32.35 3.56
N ILE A 91 0.06 -32.26 3.07
CA ILE A 91 -0.52 -31.03 2.54
C ILE A 91 -1.48 -30.46 3.60
N ILE A 92 -1.35 -29.20 3.93
CA ILE A 92 -2.24 -28.49 4.84
C ILE A 92 -2.98 -27.42 4.04
N TYR A 93 -4.30 -27.46 4.08
CA TYR A 93 -5.20 -26.51 3.47
C TYR A 93 -5.79 -25.60 4.54
N ILE A 94 -5.66 -24.29 4.40
CA ILE A 94 -6.21 -23.32 5.35
C ILE A 94 -7.05 -22.32 4.56
N VAL A 95 -8.34 -22.25 4.86
CA VAL A 95 -9.23 -21.22 4.32
C VAL A 95 -9.22 -20.04 5.26
N THR A 96 -8.98 -18.85 4.70
CA THR A 96 -8.94 -17.60 5.45
C THR A 96 -9.97 -16.61 4.92
N GLU A 97 -10.20 -15.53 5.66
CA GLU A 97 -10.80 -14.33 5.08
C GLU A 97 -10.03 -13.91 3.82
N ARG A 98 -10.67 -13.13 2.94
CA ARG A 98 -9.99 -12.62 1.73
C ARG A 98 -8.83 -11.74 2.15
N VAL A 99 -7.65 -12.04 1.60
CA VAL A 99 -6.46 -11.22 1.75
C VAL A 99 -5.97 -10.75 0.38
N ASN A 100 -5.52 -9.52 0.31
CA ASN A 100 -4.83 -8.98 -0.84
C ASN A 100 -3.39 -8.71 -0.43
N GLN A 101 -2.42 -9.14 -1.24
CA GLN A 101 -1.04 -8.75 -0.99
C GLN A 101 -0.90 -7.24 -1.11
N LEU A 102 -0.14 -6.61 -0.21
CA LEU A 102 0.05 -5.17 -0.23
C LEU A 102 0.69 -4.69 -1.54
N VAL A 103 1.53 -5.55 -2.14
CA VAL A 103 2.17 -5.30 -3.44
C VAL A 103 1.14 -5.24 -4.57
N ASP A 104 0.12 -6.10 -4.57
CA ASP A 104 -0.94 -6.12 -5.58
C ASP A 104 -1.74 -4.83 -5.59
N LEU A 105 -1.99 -4.22 -4.42
CA LEU A 105 -2.66 -2.91 -4.33
C LEU A 105 -1.89 -1.78 -5.03
N VAL A 106 -0.56 -1.95 -5.20
CA VAL A 106 0.28 -1.00 -5.94
C VAL A 106 0.28 -1.30 -7.43
N LEU A 107 0.35 -2.59 -7.79
CA LEU A 107 0.43 -3.05 -9.19
C LEU A 107 -0.90 -2.85 -9.92
N ASP A 108 -2.01 -3.17 -9.29
CA ASP A 108 -3.36 -2.95 -9.84
C ASP A 108 -3.76 -1.47 -9.85
N GLY A 109 -2.88 -0.60 -9.31
CA GLY A 109 -3.08 0.85 -9.23
C GLY A 109 -4.35 1.21 -8.46
N GLY A 110 -4.66 0.43 -7.43
CA GLY A 110 -5.89 0.40 -6.63
C GLY A 110 -6.73 1.67 -6.74
N ASP A 111 -7.87 1.60 -7.42
CA ASP A 111 -8.72 2.77 -7.68
C ASP A 111 -9.12 3.48 -6.40
N GLU A 112 -9.16 2.76 -5.27
CA GLU A 112 -9.40 3.33 -3.95
C GLU A 112 -8.33 4.33 -3.52
N LEU A 113 -7.04 4.06 -3.78
CA LEU A 113 -5.95 4.96 -3.38
C LEU A 113 -5.75 6.11 -4.36
N LYS A 114 -6.11 5.95 -5.65
CA LYS A 114 -6.01 7.04 -6.64
C LYS A 114 -6.87 8.24 -6.27
N ASN A 115 -8.02 8.00 -5.65
CA ASN A 115 -8.99 9.03 -5.26
C ASN A 115 -8.74 9.62 -3.85
N LYS A 116 -7.66 9.21 -3.17
CA LYS A 116 -7.28 9.74 -1.85
C LYS A 116 -6.33 10.94 -1.97
N THR A 117 -6.40 11.84 -0.98
CA THR A 117 -5.40 12.90 -0.81
C THR A 117 -4.04 12.32 -0.43
N GLU A 118 -2.97 13.11 -0.53
CA GLU A 118 -1.63 12.65 -0.12
C GLU A 118 -1.58 12.33 1.39
N GLU A 119 -2.28 13.08 2.21
CA GLU A 119 -2.38 12.81 3.65
C GLU A 119 -3.19 11.54 3.94
N GLU A 120 -4.29 11.29 3.23
CA GLU A 120 -5.09 10.05 3.37
C GLU A 120 -4.31 8.81 2.96
N LYS A 121 -3.48 8.90 1.92
CA LYS A 121 -2.56 7.80 1.54
C LYS A 121 -1.55 7.50 2.64
N LYS A 122 -0.97 8.56 3.26
CA LYS A 122 -0.02 8.41 4.36
C LYS A 122 -0.68 7.78 5.58
N ILE A 123 -1.88 8.25 5.95
CA ILE A 123 -2.66 7.68 7.06
C ILE A 123 -2.84 6.19 6.82
N TYR A 124 -3.33 5.80 5.66
CA TYR A 124 -3.54 4.39 5.29
C TYR A 124 -2.25 3.56 5.43
N LEU A 125 -1.11 4.06 4.94
CA LEU A 125 0.17 3.35 5.03
C LEU A 125 0.68 3.23 6.48
N TYR A 126 0.50 4.27 7.30
CA TYR A 126 0.85 4.21 8.72
C TYR A 126 -0.10 3.30 9.51
N GLU A 127 -1.39 3.25 9.17
CA GLU A 127 -2.36 2.31 9.76
C GLU A 127 -1.97 0.86 9.44
N ILE A 128 -1.61 0.53 8.19
CA ILE A 128 -1.09 -0.80 7.83
C ILE A 128 0.17 -1.13 8.65
N MET A 129 1.12 -0.19 8.71
CA MET A 129 2.37 -0.41 9.45
C MET A 129 2.12 -0.67 10.94
N TYR A 130 1.20 0.08 11.54
CA TYR A 130 0.75 -0.10 12.92
C TYR A 130 0.09 -1.46 13.15
N ASP A 131 -0.87 -1.84 12.31
CA ASP A 131 -1.61 -3.10 12.41
C ASP A 131 -0.67 -4.32 12.28
N VAL A 132 0.28 -4.27 11.34
CA VAL A 132 1.30 -5.30 11.17
C VAL A 132 2.24 -5.34 12.37
N GLY A 133 2.65 -4.20 12.90
CA GLY A 133 3.46 -4.12 14.11
C GLY A 133 2.74 -4.69 15.34
N MET A 134 1.43 -4.45 15.48
CA MET A 134 0.61 -5.05 16.54
C MET A 134 0.49 -6.56 16.38
N SER A 135 0.34 -7.05 15.15
CA SER A 135 0.32 -8.49 14.83
C SER A 135 1.64 -9.15 15.22
N ALA A 136 2.78 -8.55 14.86
CA ALA A 136 4.10 -9.05 15.20
C ALA A 136 4.33 -9.07 16.73
N LYS A 137 3.94 -8.00 17.43
CA LYS A 137 4.02 -7.92 18.90
C LYS A 137 3.17 -9.01 19.58
N TYR A 138 1.94 -9.21 19.11
CA TYR A 138 1.05 -10.24 19.63
C TYR A 138 1.69 -11.63 19.49
N LEU A 139 2.19 -11.97 18.31
CA LEU A 139 2.84 -13.25 18.05
C LEU A 139 4.08 -13.45 18.90
N LYS A 140 4.94 -12.43 19.02
CA LYS A 140 6.14 -12.48 19.87
C LYS A 140 5.81 -12.78 21.34
N SER A 141 4.68 -12.25 21.84
CA SER A 141 4.23 -12.52 23.21
C SER A 141 3.72 -13.94 23.42
N ARG A 142 3.13 -14.55 22.39
CA ARG A 142 2.54 -15.91 22.44
C ARG A 142 3.50 -17.01 22.04
N LEU A 143 4.38 -16.70 21.10
CA LEU A 143 5.27 -17.64 20.44
C LEU A 143 6.74 -17.24 20.68
N SER A 144 7.14 -17.17 21.94
CA SER A 144 8.47 -16.67 22.39
C SER A 144 9.70 -17.38 21.77
N LYS A 145 9.49 -18.54 21.12
CA LYS A 145 10.53 -19.30 20.40
C LYS A 145 10.50 -19.07 18.89
N LEU A 146 9.55 -18.29 18.38
CA LEU A 146 9.45 -17.99 16.94
C LEU A 146 10.14 -16.66 16.65
N ASN A 147 11.14 -16.73 15.77
CA ASN A 147 11.65 -15.53 15.12
C ASN A 147 10.66 -15.15 14.01
N ILE A 148 10.00 -14.00 14.16
CA ILE A 148 9.02 -13.51 13.20
C ILE A 148 9.77 -12.81 12.08
N PHE A 149 9.58 -13.28 10.85
CA PHE A 149 10.09 -12.65 9.63
C PHE A 149 8.93 -11.96 8.94
N VAL A 150 9.20 -10.81 8.38
CA VAL A 150 8.25 -10.09 7.54
C VAL A 150 8.89 -9.88 6.18
N ASN A 151 8.36 -10.52 5.16
CA ASN A 151 8.78 -10.32 3.78
C ASN A 151 7.66 -9.62 2.97
N ASN A 152 7.93 -9.31 1.70
CA ASN A 152 6.98 -8.60 0.83
C ASN A 152 5.66 -9.36 0.61
N GLU A 153 5.69 -10.68 0.67
CA GLU A 153 4.56 -11.56 0.37
C GLU A 153 3.66 -11.77 1.59
N GLU A 154 4.18 -11.48 2.79
CA GLU A 154 3.47 -11.64 4.06
C GLU A 154 2.69 -10.40 4.49
N LEU A 155 3.01 -9.23 3.92
CA LEU A 155 2.23 -8.02 4.14
C LEU A 155 0.96 -8.07 3.32
N CYS A 156 -0.14 -8.32 4.00
CA CYS A 156 -1.47 -8.40 3.43
C CYS A 156 -2.40 -7.33 4.02
N VAL A 157 -3.49 -7.08 3.34
CA VAL A 157 -4.63 -6.32 3.86
C VAL A 157 -5.89 -7.18 3.78
N ASP A 158 -6.71 -7.13 4.81
CA ASP A 158 -8.02 -7.77 4.80
C ASP A 158 -9.03 -7.01 3.90
N GLY A 159 -10.24 -7.55 3.78
CA GLY A 159 -11.30 -6.93 2.99
C GLY A 159 -11.73 -5.54 3.50
N SER A 160 -11.36 -5.13 4.71
CA SER A 160 -11.61 -3.79 5.27
C SER A 160 -10.43 -2.83 5.07
N GLY A 161 -9.32 -3.27 4.48
CA GLY A 161 -8.11 -2.49 4.25
C GLY A 161 -7.16 -2.43 5.44
N LYS A 162 -7.36 -3.25 6.50
CA LYS A 162 -6.45 -3.33 7.64
C LYS A 162 -5.23 -4.17 7.32
N GLY A 163 -4.07 -3.71 7.79
CA GLY A 163 -2.82 -4.45 7.68
C GLY A 163 -2.85 -5.76 8.48
N LYS A 164 -2.43 -6.85 7.85
CA LYS A 164 -2.36 -8.19 8.44
C LYS A 164 -1.05 -8.86 8.07
N LEU A 165 -0.61 -9.79 8.92
CA LEU A 165 0.49 -10.70 8.59
C LEU A 165 -0.06 -12.04 8.12
N LEU A 166 0.45 -12.51 6.97
CA LEU A 166 0.21 -13.86 6.49
C LEU A 166 1.25 -14.79 7.12
N LEU A 167 0.87 -15.53 8.16
CA LEU A 167 1.79 -16.22 9.06
C LEU A 167 2.43 -17.48 8.49
N PHE A 168 1.90 -18.02 7.40
CA PHE A 168 2.24 -19.40 7.03
C PHE A 168 3.54 -19.51 6.23
N ASP A 169 4.02 -18.43 5.65
CA ASP A 169 5.33 -18.38 4.97
C ASP A 169 6.49 -18.29 5.97
N LEU A 170 6.22 -17.82 7.20
CA LEU A 170 7.17 -17.79 8.32
C LEU A 170 7.73 -19.16 8.70
N ILE A 171 7.03 -20.22 8.36
CA ILE A 171 7.36 -21.58 8.82
C ILE A 171 8.58 -22.14 8.10
N LYS A 172 8.78 -21.78 6.84
CA LYS A 172 9.84 -22.35 5.99
C LYS A 172 11.11 -21.51 5.89
N ASN A 173 11.02 -20.22 6.15
CA ASN A 173 12.16 -19.30 6.01
C ASN A 173 12.82 -19.00 7.36
N GLN A 174 13.68 -19.90 7.84
CA GLN A 174 14.41 -19.77 9.12
C GLN A 174 15.56 -18.75 9.09
N VAL A 175 15.47 -17.68 8.34
CA VAL A 175 16.53 -16.65 8.31
C VAL A 175 16.34 -15.67 9.47
N MET A 176 17.34 -15.50 10.32
CA MET A 176 17.33 -14.59 11.47
C MET A 176 17.33 -13.13 11.02
N ILE A 177 16.28 -12.39 11.30
CA ILE A 177 16.29 -10.93 11.19
C ILE A 177 16.27 -10.34 12.61
N ASN A 178 17.21 -9.48 12.89
CA ASN A 178 17.37 -8.90 14.23
C ASN A 178 16.50 -7.66 14.47
N ASN A 179 15.71 -7.20 13.47
CA ASN A 179 14.92 -5.97 13.58
C ASN A 179 13.65 -6.02 12.72
N GLU A 180 12.56 -6.55 13.30
CA GLU A 180 11.26 -6.67 12.64
C GLU A 180 10.68 -5.29 12.29
N ALA A 181 10.87 -4.28 13.14
CA ALA A 181 10.40 -2.92 12.91
C ALA A 181 11.03 -2.31 11.65
N TYR A 182 12.32 -2.57 11.42
CA TYR A 182 13.04 -2.14 10.22
C TYR A 182 12.43 -2.76 8.95
N GLU A 183 12.19 -4.07 8.95
CA GLU A 183 11.64 -4.75 7.77
C GLU A 183 10.23 -4.29 7.44
N ILE A 184 9.34 -4.20 8.43
CA ILE A 184 7.98 -3.66 8.25
C ILE A 184 8.04 -2.26 7.61
N SER A 185 8.87 -1.38 8.16
CA SER A 185 9.03 -0.03 7.65
C SER A 185 9.61 0.01 6.23
N ARG A 186 10.62 -0.82 5.95
CA ARG A 186 11.24 -0.92 4.63
C ARG A 186 10.21 -1.32 3.57
N LEU A 187 9.40 -2.32 3.87
CA LEU A 187 8.38 -2.84 2.95
C LEU A 187 7.28 -1.81 2.69
N VAL A 188 6.75 -1.18 3.75
CA VAL A 188 5.72 -0.15 3.57
C VAL A 188 6.28 1.09 2.84
N LYS A 189 7.58 1.42 3.01
CA LYS A 189 8.23 2.46 2.20
C LYS A 189 8.34 2.10 0.72
N GLN A 190 8.58 0.83 0.38
CA GLN A 190 8.57 0.38 -1.02
C GLN A 190 7.19 0.57 -1.65
N VAL A 191 6.14 0.16 -0.94
CA VAL A 191 4.75 0.38 -1.36
C VAL A 191 4.43 1.87 -1.52
N ALA A 192 4.82 2.70 -0.56
CA ALA A 192 4.64 4.15 -0.61
C ALA A 192 5.29 4.76 -1.86
N ASN A 193 6.51 4.33 -2.20
CA ASN A 193 7.22 4.78 -3.39
C ASN A 193 6.48 4.38 -4.68
N GLY A 194 5.94 3.17 -4.77
CA GLY A 194 5.10 2.73 -5.88
C GLY A 194 3.84 3.59 -6.05
N LEU A 195 3.23 4.03 -4.96
CA LEU A 195 2.10 4.96 -4.95
C LEU A 195 2.50 6.43 -5.20
N GLY A 196 3.80 6.73 -5.35
CA GLY A 196 4.31 8.10 -5.48
C GLY A 196 4.13 8.94 -4.21
N THR A 197 3.97 8.30 -3.06
CA THR A 197 3.79 8.92 -1.73
C THR A 197 5.05 8.68 -0.89
N ARG A 198 5.50 9.70 -0.16
CA ARG A 198 6.66 9.57 0.75
C ARG A 198 6.18 9.49 2.19
N ILE A 199 6.56 8.41 2.88
CA ILE A 199 6.40 8.28 4.33
C ILE A 199 7.73 8.52 5.03
N ASP A 200 7.66 9.10 6.24
CA ASP A 200 8.81 9.51 7.02
C ASP A 200 8.76 8.81 8.40
N ILE A 201 9.46 7.69 8.48
CA ILE A 201 9.73 6.91 9.70
C ILE A 201 11.19 6.48 9.65
N ASP A 202 11.94 6.72 10.71
CA ASP A 202 13.32 6.24 10.84
C ASP A 202 13.38 5.09 11.86
N VAL A 203 13.63 3.88 11.37
CA VAL A 203 13.55 2.65 12.18
C VAL A 203 14.88 1.92 12.32
N ARG A 204 16.00 2.60 12.10
CA ARG A 204 17.31 1.93 12.05
C ARG A 204 17.67 1.14 13.31
N GLU A 205 17.08 1.48 14.46
CA GLU A 205 17.34 0.82 15.76
C GLU A 205 16.09 0.77 16.67
N GLN A 206 14.87 0.85 16.11
CA GLN A 206 13.63 0.91 16.91
C GLN A 206 13.06 -0.47 17.22
N SER A 207 12.46 -0.58 18.41
CA SER A 207 11.59 -1.71 18.74
C SER A 207 10.23 -1.59 18.03
N ILE A 208 9.47 -2.71 17.99
CA ILE A 208 8.10 -2.69 17.46
C ILE A 208 7.20 -1.72 18.25
N GLU A 209 7.42 -1.58 19.55
CA GLU A 209 6.68 -0.65 20.41
C GLU A 209 6.92 0.80 20.01
N GLU A 210 8.16 1.16 19.73
CA GLU A 210 8.52 2.50 19.26
C GLU A 210 7.96 2.78 17.87
N LEU A 211 8.06 1.81 16.95
CA LEU A 211 7.44 1.90 15.63
C LEU A 211 5.93 2.15 15.73
N ASN A 212 5.22 1.37 16.54
CA ASN A 212 3.78 1.51 16.73
C ASN A 212 3.40 2.87 17.30
N ARG A 213 4.16 3.37 18.29
CA ARG A 213 3.96 4.72 18.85
C ARG A 213 4.16 5.80 17.80
N GLU A 214 5.25 5.72 17.03
CA GLU A 214 5.54 6.69 15.97
C GLU A 214 4.45 6.65 14.87
N CYS A 215 3.96 5.48 14.49
CA CYS A 215 2.85 5.36 13.55
C CYS A 215 1.60 6.10 14.03
N LEU A 216 1.21 5.94 15.30
CA LEU A 216 0.05 6.64 15.87
C LEU A 216 0.23 8.16 15.86
N GLU A 217 1.41 8.66 16.23
CA GLU A 217 1.73 10.10 16.18
C GLU A 217 1.66 10.65 14.75
N LYS A 218 2.20 9.90 13.78
CA LYS A 218 2.14 10.28 12.35
C LYS A 218 0.72 10.23 11.79
N ILE A 219 -0.09 9.25 12.18
CA ILE A 219 -1.51 9.16 11.80
C ILE A 219 -2.27 10.41 12.28
N GLU A 220 -2.12 10.77 13.56
CA GLU A 220 -2.78 11.94 14.13
C GLU A 220 -2.33 13.24 13.45
N TYR A 221 -1.02 13.40 13.25
CA TYR A 221 -0.47 14.54 12.51
C TYR A 221 -1.05 14.65 11.09
N CYS A 222 -1.11 13.54 10.34
CA CYS A 222 -1.64 13.53 8.99
C CYS A 222 -3.14 13.80 8.97
N LYS A 223 -3.93 13.29 9.93
CA LYS A 223 -5.36 13.59 10.06
C LYS A 223 -5.59 15.07 10.25
N LYS A 224 -4.91 15.69 11.22
CA LYS A 224 -5.01 17.13 11.48
C LYS A 224 -4.62 17.97 10.27
N LYS A 225 -3.55 17.60 9.60
CA LYS A 225 -3.07 18.29 8.39
C LYS A 225 -4.04 18.15 7.21
N ASN A 226 -4.67 16.97 7.05
CA ASN A 226 -5.67 16.75 6.01
C ASN A 226 -6.89 17.65 6.22
N GLU A 227 -7.39 17.75 7.45
CA GLU A 227 -8.50 18.63 7.79
C GLU A 227 -8.16 20.11 7.53
N GLN A 228 -6.96 20.56 7.91
CA GLN A 228 -6.49 21.91 7.59
C GLN A 228 -6.44 22.15 6.08
N ASN A 229 -5.93 21.21 5.30
CA ASN A 229 -5.89 21.32 3.84
C ASN A 229 -7.30 21.36 3.23
N LYS A 230 -8.23 20.55 3.71
CA LYS A 230 -9.64 20.57 3.27
C LYS A 230 -10.28 21.93 3.54
N LEU A 231 -10.03 22.53 4.71
CA LEU A 231 -10.51 23.87 5.06
C LEU A 231 -9.90 24.93 4.12
N ILE A 232 -8.60 24.88 3.85
CA ILE A 232 -7.93 25.79 2.90
C ILE A 232 -8.58 25.68 1.52
N TYR A 233 -8.87 24.46 1.07
CA TYR A 233 -9.56 24.24 -0.20
C TYR A 233 -10.92 24.90 -0.22
N GLN A 234 -11.76 24.68 0.81
CA GLN A 234 -13.09 25.26 0.91
C GLN A 234 -13.08 26.80 0.87
N ILE A 235 -12.16 27.43 1.62
CA ILE A 235 -12.00 28.89 1.65
C ILE A 235 -11.61 29.43 0.27
N ASN A 236 -10.70 28.76 -0.43
CA ASN A 236 -10.14 29.28 -1.67
C ASN A 236 -10.98 28.96 -2.90
N ILE A 237 -11.76 27.88 -2.92
CA ILE A 237 -12.47 27.45 -4.14
C ILE A 237 -13.51 28.49 -4.59
N GLU A 238 -14.22 29.11 -3.65
CA GLU A 238 -15.23 30.13 -3.99
C GLU A 238 -14.59 31.42 -4.50
N ASN A 239 -13.48 31.85 -3.90
CA ASN A 239 -12.71 33.02 -4.37
C ASN A 239 -12.08 32.74 -5.75
N ALA A 240 -11.56 31.54 -5.97
CA ALA A 240 -11.00 31.13 -7.26
C ALA A 240 -12.06 31.13 -8.37
N LYS A 241 -13.28 30.68 -8.07
CA LYS A 241 -14.43 30.75 -9.01
C LYS A 241 -14.82 32.19 -9.35
N LYS A 242 -14.69 33.13 -8.41
CA LYS A 242 -14.94 34.57 -8.60
C LYS A 242 -13.82 35.28 -9.34
N GLY A 243 -12.73 34.61 -9.67
CA GLY A 243 -11.63 35.16 -10.46
C GLY A 243 -10.42 35.64 -9.66
N ASP A 244 -10.38 35.42 -8.34
CA ASP A 244 -9.20 35.76 -7.54
C ASP A 244 -7.99 34.95 -8.00
N GLU A 245 -6.97 35.60 -8.50
CA GLU A 245 -5.79 34.97 -9.10
C GLU A 245 -4.96 34.15 -8.10
N LYS A 246 -4.86 34.65 -6.85
CA LYS A 246 -4.11 33.97 -5.79
C LYS A 246 -4.83 32.71 -5.37
N ALA A 247 -6.17 32.76 -5.21
CA ALA A 247 -6.99 31.61 -4.92
C ALA A 247 -6.94 30.59 -6.07
N GLN A 248 -7.00 31.04 -7.33
CA GLN A 248 -6.84 30.15 -8.51
C GLN A 248 -5.50 29.41 -8.49
N TYR A 249 -4.40 30.12 -8.20
CA TYR A 249 -3.09 29.49 -8.04
C TYR A 249 -3.08 28.47 -6.90
N VAL A 250 -3.65 28.81 -5.73
CA VAL A 250 -3.72 27.92 -4.55
C VAL A 250 -4.49 26.65 -4.91
N ILE A 251 -5.66 26.75 -5.53
CA ILE A 251 -6.45 25.59 -5.96
C ILE A 251 -5.67 24.73 -6.98
N GLY A 252 -5.02 25.35 -7.96
CA GLY A 252 -4.13 24.65 -8.90
C GLY A 252 -3.01 23.89 -8.19
N TYR A 253 -2.37 24.49 -7.20
CA TYR A 253 -1.33 23.87 -6.40
C TYR A 253 -1.85 22.70 -5.54
N MET A 254 -3.05 22.83 -4.97
CA MET A 254 -3.68 21.76 -4.20
C MET A 254 -3.96 20.53 -5.05
N TYR A 255 -4.50 20.69 -6.26
CA TYR A 255 -4.66 19.59 -7.21
C TYR A 255 -3.32 19.02 -7.70
N HIS A 256 -2.31 19.87 -7.93
CA HIS A 256 -0.96 19.42 -8.34
C HIS A 256 -0.29 18.53 -7.28
N LYS A 257 -0.44 18.87 -6.01
CA LYS A 257 0.21 18.17 -4.89
C LYS A 257 -0.67 17.13 -4.22
N GLY A 258 -1.97 17.09 -4.48
CA GLY A 258 -2.93 16.21 -3.79
C GLY A 258 -3.20 16.64 -2.34
N LYS A 259 -3.13 17.95 -2.03
CA LYS A 259 -3.35 18.49 -0.68
C LYS A 259 -4.81 18.84 -0.45
N GLY A 260 -5.47 18.15 0.47
CA GLY A 260 -6.89 18.35 0.79
C GLY A 260 -7.85 17.96 -0.32
N VAL A 261 -7.34 17.60 -1.49
CA VAL A 261 -8.04 17.07 -2.67
C VAL A 261 -7.18 16.00 -3.33
N PRO A 262 -7.77 15.00 -4.00
CA PRO A 262 -7.02 14.02 -4.78
C PRO A 262 -6.16 14.69 -5.85
N LYS A 263 -4.94 14.18 -6.05
CA LYS A 263 -4.01 14.69 -7.07
C LYS A 263 -4.61 14.57 -8.46
N ASN A 264 -4.65 15.70 -9.18
CA ASN A 264 -5.19 15.76 -10.53
C ASN A 264 -4.48 16.83 -11.36
N TYR A 265 -3.57 16.41 -12.23
CA TYR A 265 -2.77 17.34 -13.05
C TYR A 265 -3.58 18.08 -14.10
N VAL A 266 -4.69 17.50 -14.61
CA VAL A 266 -5.57 18.17 -15.58
C VAL A 266 -6.24 19.37 -14.90
N LYS A 267 -6.89 19.14 -13.74
CA LYS A 267 -7.51 20.22 -12.97
C LYS A 267 -6.47 21.25 -12.50
N ALA A 268 -5.25 20.81 -12.15
CA ALA A 268 -4.17 21.73 -11.78
C ALA A 268 -3.79 22.64 -12.94
N ALA A 269 -3.63 22.08 -14.15
CA ALA A 269 -3.30 22.87 -15.36
C ALA A 269 -4.40 23.88 -15.68
N ASP A 270 -5.67 23.50 -15.56
CA ASP A 270 -6.79 24.41 -15.84
C ASP A 270 -6.85 25.59 -14.86
N TRP A 271 -6.62 25.35 -13.58
CA TRP A 271 -6.54 26.41 -12.59
C TRP A 271 -5.30 27.28 -12.75
N TYR A 272 -4.14 26.70 -13.09
CA TYR A 272 -2.93 27.46 -13.40
C TYR A 272 -3.09 28.31 -14.65
N LYS A 273 -3.80 27.83 -15.70
CA LYS A 273 -4.11 28.65 -16.87
C LYS A 273 -4.88 29.92 -16.49
N LYS A 274 -5.95 29.77 -15.69
CA LYS A 274 -6.74 30.90 -15.19
C LYS A 274 -5.88 31.91 -14.42
N ALA A 275 -5.08 31.45 -13.46
CA ALA A 275 -4.19 32.32 -12.71
C ALA A 275 -3.10 32.98 -13.61
N ALA A 276 -2.61 32.28 -14.63
CA ALA A 276 -1.62 32.76 -15.57
C ALA A 276 -2.15 33.86 -16.53
N GLU A 277 -3.48 33.88 -16.80
CA GLU A 277 -4.14 34.96 -17.53
C GLU A 277 -3.99 36.30 -16.79
N HIS A 278 -4.03 36.25 -15.45
CA HIS A 278 -3.78 37.39 -14.56
C HIS A 278 -2.28 37.66 -14.30
N LYS A 279 -1.39 37.03 -15.07
CA LYS A 279 0.06 37.16 -14.96
C LYS A 279 0.68 36.65 -13.67
N ASN A 280 0.02 35.73 -12.96
CA ASN A 280 0.58 35.10 -11.75
C ASN A 280 1.84 34.29 -12.10
N THR A 281 3.03 34.74 -11.66
CA THR A 281 4.31 34.14 -12.02
C THR A 281 4.46 32.71 -11.51
N LYS A 282 3.97 32.41 -10.29
CA LYS A 282 4.00 31.07 -9.73
C LYS A 282 3.14 30.09 -10.54
N ALA A 283 1.98 30.56 -11.04
CA ALA A 283 1.13 29.76 -11.92
C ALA A 283 1.78 29.52 -13.28
N LEU A 284 2.43 30.56 -13.87
CA LEU A 284 3.19 30.43 -15.12
C LEU A 284 4.28 29.37 -15.01
N ASN A 285 5.09 29.38 -13.95
CA ASN A 285 6.15 28.40 -13.71
C ASN A 285 5.63 26.98 -13.55
N ASN A 286 4.58 26.80 -12.72
CA ASN A 286 4.00 25.49 -12.51
C ASN A 286 3.32 24.93 -13.76
N LEU A 287 2.66 25.79 -14.54
CA LEU A 287 2.07 25.40 -15.82
C LEU A 287 3.14 25.00 -16.84
N ALA A 288 4.25 25.75 -16.90
CA ALA A 288 5.40 25.42 -17.72
C ALA A 288 5.97 24.04 -17.37
N TYR A 289 6.12 23.74 -16.08
CA TYR A 289 6.54 22.42 -15.62
C TYR A 289 5.58 21.31 -16.10
N LEU A 290 4.26 21.54 -16.03
CA LEU A 290 3.28 20.55 -16.51
C LEU A 290 3.42 20.30 -18.02
N TYR A 291 3.62 21.36 -18.84
CA TYR A 291 3.88 21.20 -20.28
C TYR A 291 5.22 20.52 -20.57
N GLN A 292 6.28 20.86 -19.85
CA GLN A 292 7.60 20.22 -19.99
C GLN A 292 7.52 18.70 -19.74
N LYS A 293 6.77 18.29 -18.72
CA LYS A 293 6.65 16.88 -18.31
C LYS A 293 5.47 16.12 -18.96
N GLY A 294 4.58 16.81 -19.67
CA GLY A 294 3.38 16.19 -20.23
C GLY A 294 2.39 15.71 -19.15
N LYS A 295 2.35 16.37 -17.98
CA LYS A 295 1.49 15.99 -16.87
C LYS A 295 0.15 16.74 -16.93
N GLY A 296 -0.95 16.02 -17.21
CA GLY A 296 -2.29 16.61 -17.32
C GLY A 296 -2.50 17.50 -18.55
N VAL A 297 -1.48 17.65 -19.38
CA VAL A 297 -1.46 18.38 -20.67
C VAL A 297 -0.54 17.62 -21.62
N ASN A 298 -0.73 17.78 -22.93
CA ASN A 298 0.21 17.25 -23.90
C ASN A 298 1.58 17.92 -23.72
N LYS A 299 2.65 17.12 -23.77
CA LYS A 299 4.02 17.64 -23.66
C LYS A 299 4.30 18.66 -24.75
N ASP A 300 4.73 19.87 -24.36
CA ASP A 300 5.01 20.98 -25.26
C ASP A 300 6.10 21.86 -24.67
N ILE A 301 7.34 21.67 -25.14
CA ILE A 301 8.52 22.37 -24.64
C ILE A 301 8.49 23.86 -25.06
N HIS A 302 8.03 24.16 -26.28
CA HIS A 302 7.94 25.56 -26.74
C HIS A 302 6.94 26.36 -25.92
N LYS A 303 5.80 25.73 -25.54
CA LYS A 303 4.82 26.38 -24.69
C LYS A 303 5.34 26.57 -23.27
N ALA A 304 6.10 25.60 -22.74
CA ALA A 304 6.77 25.74 -21.45
C ALA A 304 7.75 26.91 -21.47
N GLU A 305 8.57 27.02 -22.50
CA GLU A 305 9.52 28.13 -22.69
C GLU A 305 8.80 29.48 -22.74
N GLN A 306 7.75 29.62 -23.56
CA GLN A 306 6.96 30.87 -23.66
C GLN A 306 6.38 31.28 -22.29
N LEU A 307 5.88 30.34 -21.50
CA LEU A 307 5.36 30.63 -20.16
C LEU A 307 6.47 31.11 -19.21
N LEU A 308 7.63 30.46 -19.23
CA LEU A 308 8.79 30.87 -18.44
C LEU A 308 9.31 32.23 -18.85
N LEU A 309 9.42 32.53 -20.16
CA LEU A 309 9.78 33.87 -20.67
C LEU A 309 8.80 34.94 -20.21
N LYS A 310 7.48 34.60 -20.19
CA LYS A 310 6.45 35.53 -19.68
C LYS A 310 6.61 35.80 -18.20
N SER A 311 7.03 34.79 -17.39
CA SER A 311 7.31 34.94 -15.97
C SER A 311 8.60 35.72 -15.73
N ALA A 312 9.68 35.39 -16.43
CA ALA A 312 10.98 36.06 -16.32
C ALA A 312 10.91 37.56 -16.65
N LYS A 313 10.11 37.94 -17.66
CA LYS A 313 9.86 39.36 -18.00
C LYS A 313 9.17 40.16 -16.88
N GLN A 314 8.61 39.49 -15.89
CA GLN A 314 8.03 40.10 -14.70
C GLN A 314 9.01 40.12 -13.50
N GLY A 315 10.28 39.75 -13.73
CA GLY A 315 11.32 39.74 -12.70
C GLY A 315 11.31 38.49 -11.83
N ASP A 316 10.77 37.33 -12.31
CA ASP A 316 10.77 36.10 -11.58
C ASP A 316 12.09 35.32 -11.81
N ASP A 317 12.97 35.32 -10.81
CA ASP A 317 14.28 34.67 -10.87
C ASP A 317 14.15 33.14 -11.04
N VAL A 318 13.07 32.52 -10.48
CA VAL A 318 12.81 31.09 -10.62
C VAL A 318 12.54 30.73 -12.08
N ALA A 319 11.86 31.61 -12.82
CA ALA A 319 11.63 31.41 -14.25
C ALA A 319 12.93 31.48 -15.03
N CYS A 320 13.84 32.41 -14.68
CA CYS A 320 15.16 32.53 -15.32
C CYS A 320 15.99 31.25 -15.10
N LEU A 321 16.00 30.70 -13.88
CA LEU A 321 16.68 29.43 -13.59
C LEU A 321 16.07 28.27 -14.39
N ASN A 322 14.75 28.18 -14.45
CA ASN A 322 14.06 27.12 -15.16
C ASN A 322 14.28 27.20 -16.69
N LEU A 323 14.45 28.39 -17.26
CA LEU A 323 14.82 28.58 -18.66
C LEU A 323 16.22 28.02 -18.96
N GLY A 324 17.17 28.17 -18.02
CA GLY A 324 18.51 27.60 -18.16
C GLY A 324 18.58 26.07 -18.08
N ILE A 325 17.52 25.42 -17.58
CA ILE A 325 17.43 23.97 -17.41
C ILE A 325 16.55 23.33 -18.51
N LEU A 326 15.76 24.12 -19.25
CA LEU A 326 14.83 23.66 -20.26
C LEU A 326 15.56 23.16 -21.51
#